data_95bd4b66dd5afa9cf65b3065cc311c10
#
_entry.id   95bd4b66dd5afa9cf65b3065cc311c10
#
_cell.length_a   1.000
_cell.length_b   1.000
_cell.length_c   1.000
_cell.angle_alpha   90.00
_cell.angle_beta   90.00
_cell.angle_gamma   90.00
#
_symmetry.space_group_name_H-M   'P 1'
#
loop_
_entity.id
_entity.type
_entity.pdbx_description
1 polymer ?
#
loop_
_entity_poly.entity_id
_entity_poly.type
_entity_poly.pdbx_seq_one_letter_code
_entity_poly.pdbx_strand_id
1 'polypeptide(L)'
;MKFSAINSIYCFKYNEYELECFFKDSIERVFSKMVDTHIIYKLNNQGRRPEEVCFSWMRGFLVAEFFKDFIACLFGAQKETIKFFGGDNFENTESLKRSPKADFLLDNHLLLEVQSGFQGINDIKEHKVLEAKRRLITDKIPTIVVHFDLFNGQVACVEISKIKDNDLNWITRQQMERQSVFNISQDFFDYRITEIPNKLLS
;
A
#
# COMPACT_ATOMS: atom_id res chain seq x y z
N MET A 1 -5.75 -15.81 -10.56
CA MET A 1 -6.34 -14.47 -10.76
C MET A 1 -5.98 -13.98 -12.14
N LYS A 2 -6.88 -13.26 -12.82
CA LYS A 2 -6.54 -12.62 -14.11
C LYS A 2 -6.35 -11.13 -13.84
N PHE A 3 -5.15 -10.63 -14.12
CA PHE A 3 -4.92 -9.20 -14.18
C PHE A 3 -5.41 -8.69 -15.54
N SER A 4 -5.97 -7.49 -15.56
CA SER A 4 -6.27 -6.81 -16.81
C SER A 4 -4.97 -6.55 -17.58
N ALA A 5 -5.01 -6.68 -18.89
CA ALA A 5 -3.85 -6.35 -19.74
C ALA A 5 -3.62 -4.83 -19.71
N ILE A 6 -2.82 -4.36 -18.77
CA ILE A 6 -2.40 -2.96 -18.64
C ILE A 6 -0.92 -2.90 -19.00
N ASN A 7 -0.60 -2.19 -20.06
CA ASN A 7 0.77 -2.04 -20.52
C ASN A 7 1.48 -0.82 -19.91
N SER A 8 0.74 0.02 -19.19
CA SER A 8 1.25 1.27 -18.63
C SER A 8 0.47 1.73 -17.42
N ILE A 9 1.14 2.42 -16.50
CA ILE A 9 0.51 3.10 -15.35
C ILE A 9 -0.32 4.31 -15.75
N TYR A 10 -0.42 4.65 -17.00
CA TYR A 10 -1.18 5.80 -17.51
C TYR A 10 -2.70 5.65 -17.49
N CYS A 11 -3.24 4.55 -17.03
CA CYS A 11 -4.69 4.40 -16.91
C CYS A 11 -5.31 5.39 -15.90
N PHE A 12 -4.51 6.02 -15.04
CA PHE A 12 -4.94 7.13 -14.19
C PHE A 12 -4.15 8.39 -14.56
N LYS A 13 -4.68 9.15 -15.47
CA LYS A 13 -4.13 10.46 -15.82
C LYS A 13 -4.87 11.53 -15.02
N TYR A 14 -4.16 12.16 -14.09
CA TYR A 14 -4.58 13.45 -13.59
C TYR A 14 -3.91 14.53 -14.41
N ASN A 15 -4.68 15.51 -14.89
CA ASN A 15 -4.10 16.79 -15.33
C ASN A 15 -3.64 17.59 -14.09
N GLU A 16 -2.91 18.69 -14.30
CA GLU A 16 -2.37 19.48 -13.17
C GLU A 16 -3.45 19.95 -12.20
N TYR A 17 -4.58 20.43 -12.73
CA TYR A 17 -5.69 20.90 -11.92
C TYR A 17 -6.35 19.77 -11.10
N GLU A 18 -6.60 18.62 -11.72
CA GLU A 18 -7.13 17.45 -11.02
C GLU A 18 -6.19 16.96 -9.92
N LEU A 19 -4.88 17.01 -10.19
CA LEU A 19 -3.86 16.62 -9.22
C LEU A 19 -3.81 17.62 -8.03
N GLU A 20 -3.88 18.90 -8.30
CA GLU A 20 -3.96 19.93 -7.26
C GLU A 20 -5.20 19.75 -6.38
N CYS A 21 -6.38 19.59 -6.99
CA CYS A 21 -7.62 19.31 -6.27
C CYS A 21 -7.51 18.04 -5.43
N PHE A 22 -6.99 16.95 -6.01
CA PHE A 22 -6.81 15.70 -5.30
C PHE A 22 -5.96 15.88 -4.03
N PHE A 23 -4.80 16.53 -4.14
CA PHE A 23 -3.92 16.72 -2.99
C PHE A 23 -4.54 17.62 -1.93
N LYS A 24 -5.11 18.75 -2.35
CA LYS A 24 -5.77 19.67 -1.43
C LYS A 24 -6.88 18.97 -0.65
N ASP A 25 -7.83 18.37 -1.32
CA ASP A 25 -9.00 17.73 -0.70
C ASP A 25 -8.59 16.53 0.16
N SER A 26 -7.60 15.75 -0.31
CA SER A 26 -7.12 14.58 0.43
C SER A 26 -6.36 14.97 1.69
N ILE A 27 -5.51 16.01 1.63
CA ILE A 27 -4.76 16.49 2.79
C ILE A 27 -5.72 17.09 3.82
N GLU A 28 -6.66 17.95 3.40
CA GLU A 28 -7.66 18.52 4.30
C GLU A 28 -8.51 17.44 4.98
N ARG A 29 -8.97 16.45 4.23
CA ARG A 29 -9.74 15.32 4.74
C ARG A 29 -8.97 14.50 5.75
N VAL A 30 -7.72 14.13 5.44
CA VAL A 30 -6.88 13.34 6.34
C VAL A 30 -6.56 14.13 7.61
N PHE A 31 -6.17 15.39 7.47
CA PHE A 31 -5.83 16.23 8.62
C PHE A 31 -7.04 16.45 9.54
N SER A 32 -8.19 16.81 8.97
CA SER A 32 -9.43 16.97 9.74
C SER A 32 -9.77 15.68 10.50
N LYS A 33 -9.68 14.54 9.84
CA LYS A 33 -9.95 13.27 10.49
C LYS A 33 -8.95 12.94 11.60
N MET A 34 -7.68 13.29 11.47
CA MET A 34 -6.68 13.15 12.54
C MET A 34 -7.01 14.02 13.77
N VAL A 35 -7.57 15.20 13.53
CA VAL A 35 -8.03 16.09 14.61
C VAL A 35 -9.28 15.51 15.28
N ASP A 36 -10.32 15.22 14.50
CA ASP A 36 -11.63 14.73 14.98
C ASP A 36 -11.51 13.43 15.79
N THR A 37 -10.59 12.56 15.39
CA THR A 37 -10.32 11.29 16.06
C THR A 37 -9.30 11.40 17.18
N HIS A 38 -8.81 12.59 17.48
CA HIS A 38 -7.80 12.88 18.49
C HIS A 38 -6.45 12.14 18.30
N ILE A 39 -6.19 11.57 17.13
CA ILE A 39 -4.90 10.93 16.81
C ILE A 39 -3.76 11.92 16.93
N ILE A 40 -3.99 13.17 16.51
CA ILE A 40 -2.95 14.21 16.54
C ILE A 40 -2.32 14.40 17.93
N TYR A 41 -3.06 14.17 18.99
CA TYR A 41 -2.57 14.28 20.38
C TYR A 41 -1.76 13.04 20.82
N LYS A 42 -1.80 11.96 20.07
CA LYS A 42 -1.11 10.70 20.39
C LYS A 42 0.20 10.54 19.62
N LEU A 43 0.54 11.46 18.76
CA LEU A 43 1.76 11.37 17.91
C LEU A 43 3.05 11.32 18.72
N ASN A 44 3.08 11.95 19.90
CA ASN A 44 4.23 11.92 20.81
C ASN A 44 4.54 10.53 21.40
N ASN A 45 3.60 9.60 21.34
CA ASN A 45 3.72 8.29 21.97
C ASN A 45 4.44 7.25 21.10
N GLN A 46 4.99 7.68 19.95
CA GLN A 46 5.57 6.77 18.95
C GLN A 46 7.09 6.62 19.06
N GLY A 47 7.76 7.28 20.01
CA GLY A 47 9.21 7.30 20.12
C GLY A 47 9.92 7.99 18.95
N ARG A 48 9.17 8.75 18.16
CA ARG A 48 9.63 9.58 17.03
C ARG A 48 9.09 10.99 17.18
N ARG A 49 9.62 11.92 16.39
CA ARG A 49 9.09 13.28 16.37
C ARG A 49 7.65 13.28 15.85
N PRO A 50 6.73 14.02 16.49
CA PRO A 50 5.32 14.02 16.12
C PRO A 50 5.06 14.34 14.65
N GLU A 51 5.78 15.30 14.09
CA GLU A 51 5.67 15.68 12.69
C GLU A 51 6.06 14.55 11.74
N GLU A 52 7.07 13.77 12.07
CA GLU A 52 7.47 12.60 11.25
C GLU A 52 6.39 11.51 11.26
N VAL A 53 5.76 11.29 12.40
CA VAL A 53 4.64 10.36 12.53
C VAL A 53 3.46 10.84 11.71
N CYS A 54 3.11 12.12 11.82
CA CYS A 54 2.02 12.74 11.08
C CYS A 54 2.22 12.60 9.57
N PHE A 55 3.37 13.02 9.05
CA PHE A 55 3.67 12.92 7.62
C PHE A 55 3.73 11.46 7.12
N SER A 56 4.25 10.54 7.93
CA SER A 56 4.27 9.13 7.57
C SER A 56 2.86 8.55 7.37
N TRP A 57 1.94 8.92 8.24
CA TRP A 57 0.55 8.50 8.16
C TRP A 57 -0.17 9.12 6.97
N MET A 58 -0.04 10.45 6.82
CA MET A 58 -0.62 11.17 5.68
C MET A 58 -0.12 10.59 4.36
N ARG A 59 1.19 10.35 4.24
CA ARG A 59 1.77 9.77 3.03
C ARG A 59 1.19 8.40 2.71
N GLY A 60 1.10 7.51 3.70
CA GLY A 60 0.52 6.17 3.49
C GLY A 60 -0.89 6.24 2.94
N PHE A 61 -1.74 7.07 3.55
CA PHE A 61 -3.11 7.28 3.09
C PHE A 61 -3.17 7.88 1.69
N LEU A 62 -2.40 8.94 1.42
CA LEU A 62 -2.40 9.63 0.13
C LEU A 62 -1.95 8.70 -1.00
N VAL A 63 -0.90 7.91 -0.77
CA VAL A 63 -0.41 6.95 -1.78
C VAL A 63 -1.47 5.90 -2.08
N ALA A 64 -2.10 5.34 -1.06
CA ALA A 64 -3.15 4.34 -1.25
C ALA A 64 -4.35 4.91 -2.03
N GLU A 65 -4.84 6.08 -1.66
CA GLU A 65 -5.95 6.76 -2.36
C GLU A 65 -5.57 7.13 -3.80
N PHE A 66 -4.36 7.66 -4.02
CA PHE A 66 -3.89 8.07 -5.33
C PHE A 66 -3.87 6.89 -6.33
N PHE A 67 -3.41 5.72 -5.89
CA PHE A 67 -3.33 4.56 -6.75
C PHE A 67 -4.62 3.73 -6.84
N LYS A 68 -5.68 4.14 -6.17
CA LYS A 68 -6.93 3.38 -6.13
C LYS A 68 -7.57 3.18 -7.51
N ASP A 69 -7.52 4.20 -8.36
CA ASP A 69 -8.03 4.11 -9.75
C ASP A 69 -7.20 3.14 -10.59
N PHE A 70 -5.89 3.17 -10.44
CA PHE A 70 -5.00 2.22 -11.08
C PHE A 70 -5.29 0.78 -10.61
N ILE A 71 -5.44 0.58 -9.30
CA ILE A 71 -5.76 -0.73 -8.72
C ILE A 71 -7.09 -1.24 -9.26
N ALA A 72 -8.12 -0.39 -9.32
CA ALA A 72 -9.40 -0.75 -9.91
C ALA A 72 -9.25 -1.23 -11.35
N CYS A 73 -8.51 -0.48 -12.15
CA CYS A 73 -8.21 -0.84 -13.53
C CYS A 73 -7.43 -2.17 -13.62
N LEU A 74 -6.39 -2.34 -12.81
CA LEU A 74 -5.53 -3.54 -12.80
C LEU A 74 -6.31 -4.81 -12.48
N PHE A 75 -7.26 -4.74 -11.56
CA PHE A 75 -8.05 -5.89 -11.14
C PHE A 75 -9.40 -6.00 -11.89
N GLY A 76 -9.69 -5.09 -12.82
CA GLY A 76 -10.96 -5.06 -13.55
C GLY A 76 -12.16 -4.85 -12.63
N ALA A 77 -11.97 -4.08 -11.56
CA ALA A 77 -12.97 -3.81 -10.52
C ALA A 77 -13.50 -2.37 -10.63
N GLN A 78 -14.60 -2.11 -9.94
CA GLN A 78 -15.08 -0.75 -9.76
C GLN A 78 -14.38 -0.11 -8.55
N LYS A 79 -14.02 1.15 -8.63
CA LYS A 79 -13.32 1.87 -7.55
C LYS A 79 -14.07 1.80 -6.21
N GLU A 80 -15.39 1.85 -6.27
CA GLU A 80 -16.30 1.82 -5.13
C GLU A 80 -16.27 0.49 -4.37
N THR A 81 -15.84 -0.58 -5.03
CA THR A 81 -15.70 -1.91 -4.40
C THR A 81 -14.39 -2.08 -3.65
N ILE A 82 -13.45 -1.15 -3.82
CA ILE A 82 -12.18 -1.10 -3.09
C ILE A 82 -12.40 -0.35 -1.78
N LYS A 83 -12.55 -1.10 -0.69
CA LYS A 83 -12.81 -0.54 0.64
C LYS A 83 -11.54 -0.56 1.49
N PHE A 84 -11.35 0.44 2.33
CA PHE A 84 -10.33 0.39 3.37
C PHE A 84 -10.57 -0.80 4.30
N PHE A 85 -9.50 -1.52 4.62
CA PHE A 85 -9.55 -2.68 5.49
C PHE A 85 -8.65 -2.55 6.72
N GLY A 86 -7.50 -1.93 6.57
CA GLY A 86 -6.54 -1.68 7.64
C GLY A 86 -6.95 -0.55 8.57
N GLY A 87 -6.17 -0.34 9.64
CA GLY A 87 -6.38 0.74 10.60
C GLY A 87 -6.07 2.15 10.07
N ASP A 88 -5.55 2.25 8.85
CA ASP A 88 -5.15 3.52 8.24
C ASP A 88 -6.35 4.34 7.73
N ASN A 89 -7.56 3.79 7.82
CA ASN A 89 -8.80 4.52 7.53
C ASN A 89 -9.22 5.50 8.62
N PHE A 90 -8.45 5.63 9.69
CA PHE A 90 -8.73 6.47 10.86
C PHE A 90 -10.04 6.14 11.61
N GLU A 91 -10.71 5.04 11.30
CA GLU A 91 -11.97 4.66 11.97
C GLU A 91 -11.74 4.00 13.33
N ASN A 92 -10.54 3.49 13.58
CA ASN A 92 -10.21 2.76 14.80
C ASN A 92 -9.03 3.45 15.52
N THR A 93 -9.32 4.57 16.18
CA THR A 93 -8.33 5.50 16.68
C THR A 93 -7.93 5.29 18.13
N GLU A 94 -8.43 4.25 18.81
CA GLU A 94 -8.10 4.00 20.20
C GLU A 94 -6.63 3.66 20.44
N SER A 95 -5.94 3.18 19.43
CA SER A 95 -4.51 2.97 19.52
C SER A 95 -3.84 3.29 18.20
N LEU A 96 -2.75 4.07 18.24
CA LEU A 96 -1.77 4.22 17.14
C LEU A 96 -0.99 2.90 16.89
N LYS A 97 -1.56 1.76 17.24
CA LYS A 97 -0.93 0.47 16.99
C LYS A 97 -0.97 0.21 15.50
N ARG A 98 0.19 -0.07 14.94
CA ARG A 98 0.33 -0.51 13.55
C ARG A 98 -0.54 -1.72 13.32
N SER A 99 -1.48 -1.61 12.40
CA SER A 99 -2.30 -2.74 12.00
C SER A 99 -1.50 -3.70 11.14
N PRO A 100 -1.53 -5.01 11.39
CA PRO A 100 -0.98 -6.00 10.47
C PRO A 100 -1.88 -6.22 9.26
N LYS A 101 -3.10 -5.67 9.26
CA LYS A 101 -4.07 -5.83 8.19
C LYS A 101 -3.60 -5.15 6.91
N ALA A 102 -4.01 -5.68 5.78
CA ALA A 102 -3.81 -5.06 4.46
C ALA A 102 -4.56 -3.72 4.36
N ASP A 103 -4.20 -2.90 3.37
CA ASP A 103 -4.76 -1.56 3.21
C ASP A 103 -6.20 -1.61 2.71
N PHE A 104 -6.49 -2.49 1.73
CA PHE A 104 -7.81 -2.57 1.10
C PHE A 104 -8.38 -3.99 1.09
N LEU A 105 -9.70 -4.04 1.02
CA LEU A 105 -10.50 -5.21 0.67
C LEU A 105 -11.23 -4.92 -0.64
N LEU A 106 -11.01 -5.76 -1.66
CA LEU A 106 -11.62 -5.70 -2.96
C LEU A 106 -12.72 -6.76 -3.07
N ASP A 107 -13.94 -6.34 -3.42
CA ASP A 107 -15.11 -7.21 -3.65
C ASP A 107 -15.35 -8.27 -2.56
N ASN A 108 -14.94 -8.01 -1.34
CA ASN A 108 -15.02 -8.90 -0.17
C ASN A 108 -14.28 -10.26 -0.32
N HIS A 109 -13.41 -10.42 -1.33
CA HIS A 109 -12.73 -11.68 -1.58
C HIS A 109 -11.22 -11.59 -1.78
N LEU A 110 -10.65 -10.37 -1.82
CA LEU A 110 -9.24 -10.15 -2.04
C LEU A 110 -8.72 -9.03 -1.16
N LEU A 111 -7.66 -9.27 -0.43
CA LEU A 111 -6.93 -8.24 0.29
C LEU A 111 -5.79 -7.68 -0.55
N LEU A 112 -5.63 -6.36 -0.49
CA LEU A 112 -4.57 -5.63 -1.19
C LEU A 112 -3.72 -4.86 -0.20
N GLU A 113 -2.42 -5.09 -0.27
CA GLU A 113 -1.40 -4.31 0.43
C GLU A 113 -0.68 -3.44 -0.59
N VAL A 114 -0.73 -2.13 -0.40
CA VAL A 114 -0.09 -1.15 -1.28
C VAL A 114 1.27 -0.79 -0.70
N GLN A 115 2.31 -1.06 -1.46
CA GLN A 115 3.66 -0.68 -1.10
C GLN A 115 4.21 0.32 -2.10
N SER A 116 4.91 1.32 -1.61
CA SER A 116 5.65 2.26 -2.45
C SER A 116 7.12 2.26 -2.04
N GLY A 117 7.99 2.05 -2.98
CA GLY A 117 9.43 2.01 -2.76
C GLY A 117 10.18 2.70 -3.86
N PHE A 118 11.50 2.66 -3.75
CA PHE A 118 12.43 3.24 -4.70
C PHE A 118 13.49 2.22 -5.07
N GLN A 119 13.97 2.26 -6.30
CA GLN A 119 15.12 1.48 -6.76
C GLN A 119 14.95 -0.04 -6.64
N GLY A 120 13.75 -0.55 -6.87
CA GLY A 120 13.50 -1.99 -6.90
C GLY A 120 13.53 -2.69 -5.54
N ILE A 121 13.49 -1.96 -4.43
CA ILE A 121 13.39 -2.54 -3.09
C ILE A 121 11.95 -2.96 -2.85
N ASN A 122 11.72 -4.27 -2.75
CA ASN A 122 10.40 -4.87 -2.59
C ASN A 122 10.27 -5.55 -1.22
N ASP A 123 10.41 -4.78 -0.15
CA ASP A 123 10.38 -5.30 1.21
C ASP A 123 8.96 -5.21 1.81
N ILE A 124 8.50 -6.29 2.40
CA ILE A 124 7.24 -6.36 3.15
C ILE A 124 7.52 -6.69 4.61
N LYS A 125 6.91 -5.95 5.52
CA LYS A 125 7.07 -6.18 6.97
C LYS A 125 6.56 -7.56 7.37
N GLU A 126 7.31 -8.25 8.24
CA GLU A 126 7.01 -9.60 8.70
C GLU A 126 5.57 -9.76 9.19
N HIS A 127 5.08 -8.86 10.03
CA HIS A 127 3.73 -8.94 10.56
C HIS A 127 2.63 -8.86 9.48
N LYS A 128 2.90 -8.18 8.34
CA LYS A 128 1.98 -8.14 7.18
C LYS A 128 1.97 -9.49 6.45
N VAL A 129 3.14 -10.12 6.28
CA VAL A 129 3.25 -11.44 5.65
C VAL A 129 2.54 -12.50 6.48
N LEU A 130 2.79 -12.51 7.79
CA LEU A 130 2.16 -13.45 8.71
C LEU A 130 0.63 -13.29 8.75
N GLU A 131 0.14 -12.05 8.79
CA GLU A 131 -1.30 -11.79 8.72
C GLU A 131 -1.91 -12.23 7.39
N ALA A 132 -1.24 -12.00 6.26
CA ALA A 132 -1.70 -12.45 4.96
C ALA A 132 -1.86 -13.97 4.90
N LYS A 133 -0.88 -14.71 5.42
CA LYS A 133 -0.96 -16.18 5.51
C LYS A 133 -2.08 -16.64 6.43
N ARG A 134 -2.22 -16.01 7.59
CA ARG A 134 -3.30 -16.30 8.52
C ARG A 134 -4.67 -16.09 7.86
N ARG A 135 -4.89 -14.98 7.15
CA ARG A 135 -6.14 -14.69 6.45
C ARG A 135 -6.47 -15.71 5.36
N LEU A 136 -5.47 -16.16 4.63
CA LEU A 136 -5.70 -17.21 3.64
C LEU A 136 -6.18 -18.51 4.30
N ILE A 137 -5.65 -18.86 5.46
CA ILE A 137 -6.02 -20.09 6.18
C ILE A 137 -7.40 -19.97 6.82
N THR A 138 -7.65 -18.87 7.56
CA THR A 138 -8.87 -18.69 8.37
C THR A 138 -10.07 -18.25 7.54
N ASP A 139 -9.87 -17.24 6.71
CA ASP A 139 -10.95 -16.54 6.01
C ASP A 139 -11.05 -16.95 4.54
N LYS A 140 -10.07 -17.71 4.03
CA LYS A 140 -9.92 -18.09 2.62
C LYS A 140 -9.77 -16.88 1.70
N ILE A 141 -9.31 -15.75 2.24
CA ILE A 141 -9.09 -14.51 1.49
C ILE A 141 -7.60 -14.35 1.23
N PRO A 142 -7.17 -14.38 -0.03
CA PRO A 142 -5.78 -14.15 -0.41
C PRO A 142 -5.39 -12.68 -0.25
N THR A 143 -4.09 -12.42 -0.11
CA THR A 143 -3.54 -11.07 -0.06
C THR A 143 -2.53 -10.89 -1.19
N ILE A 144 -2.76 -9.86 -2.01
CA ILE A 144 -1.82 -9.41 -3.03
C ILE A 144 -1.14 -8.14 -2.56
N VAL A 145 0.16 -8.11 -2.70
CA VAL A 145 0.95 -6.88 -2.60
C VAL A 145 1.01 -6.24 -3.98
N VAL A 146 0.62 -4.97 -4.06
CA VAL A 146 0.81 -4.13 -5.23
C VAL A 146 1.93 -3.16 -4.89
N HIS A 147 3.08 -3.39 -5.47
CA HIS A 147 4.29 -2.61 -5.20
C HIS A 147 4.53 -1.61 -6.32
N PHE A 148 4.56 -0.34 -5.97
CA PHE A 148 4.86 0.77 -6.87
C PHE A 148 6.32 1.21 -6.66
N ASP A 149 7.13 1.13 -7.69
CA ASP A 149 8.43 1.80 -7.72
C ASP A 149 8.25 3.22 -8.23
N LEU A 150 8.21 4.16 -7.29
CA LEU A 150 7.97 5.58 -7.59
C LEU A 150 9.14 6.26 -8.29
N PHE A 151 10.31 5.59 -8.34
CA PHE A 151 11.48 6.13 -9.01
C PHE A 151 11.42 5.91 -10.52
N ASN A 152 10.99 4.73 -10.96
CA ASN A 152 10.98 4.35 -12.37
C ASN A 152 9.57 4.10 -12.94
N GLY A 153 8.53 4.30 -12.14
CA GLY A 153 7.14 4.12 -12.57
C GLY A 153 6.73 2.66 -12.80
N GLN A 154 7.48 1.72 -12.28
CA GLN A 154 7.18 0.30 -12.42
C GLN A 154 6.15 -0.15 -11.37
N VAL A 155 5.39 -1.16 -11.70
CA VAL A 155 4.44 -1.81 -10.79
C VAL A 155 4.64 -3.32 -10.83
N ALA A 156 4.64 -3.95 -9.68
CA ALA A 156 4.74 -5.39 -9.55
C ALA A 156 3.70 -5.92 -8.55
N CYS A 157 3.14 -7.07 -8.85
CA CYS A 157 2.16 -7.72 -7.98
C CYS A 157 2.62 -9.11 -7.59
N VAL A 158 2.40 -9.47 -6.34
CA VAL A 158 2.70 -10.81 -5.82
C VAL A 158 1.62 -11.25 -4.84
N GLU A 159 1.15 -12.50 -4.96
CA GLU A 159 0.26 -13.10 -3.96
C GLU A 159 1.06 -13.59 -2.76
N ILE A 160 1.34 -12.68 -1.83
CA ILE A 160 2.20 -12.92 -0.67
C ILE A 160 1.71 -14.05 0.23
N SER A 161 0.40 -14.27 0.29
CA SER A 161 -0.21 -15.29 1.14
C SER A 161 0.11 -16.72 0.70
N LYS A 162 0.51 -16.95 -0.55
CA LYS A 162 0.85 -18.27 -1.11
C LYS A 162 2.34 -18.62 -1.09
N ILE A 163 3.21 -17.64 -0.84
CA ILE A 163 4.65 -17.92 -0.81
C ILE A 163 4.95 -18.90 0.32
N LYS A 164 5.67 -19.97 0.02
CA LYS A 164 6.03 -20.98 1.00
C LYS A 164 6.98 -20.41 2.06
N ASP A 165 6.91 -20.92 3.28
CA ASP A 165 7.75 -20.44 4.38
C ASP A 165 9.25 -20.63 4.09
N ASN A 166 9.63 -21.70 3.40
CA ASN A 166 11.01 -21.95 3.02
C ASN A 166 11.55 -21.01 1.93
N ASP A 167 10.66 -20.32 1.24
CA ASP A 167 11.01 -19.37 0.17
C ASP A 167 11.05 -17.93 0.71
N LEU A 168 10.74 -17.73 2.00
CA LEU A 168 10.76 -16.41 2.62
C LEU A 168 12.19 -16.02 3.02
N ASN A 169 12.73 -15.01 2.37
CA ASN A 169 14.03 -14.43 2.71
C ASN A 169 13.85 -13.28 3.71
N TRP A 170 13.99 -13.60 4.99
CA TRP A 170 13.89 -12.62 6.07
C TRP A 170 15.19 -11.84 6.24
N ILE A 171 15.09 -10.53 6.21
CA ILE A 171 16.21 -9.62 6.46
C ILE A 171 15.80 -8.53 7.45
N THR A 172 16.77 -7.95 8.13
CA THR A 172 16.55 -6.79 9.02
C THR A 172 16.94 -5.51 8.30
N ARG A 173 16.01 -4.55 8.21
CA ARG A 173 16.26 -3.25 7.60
C ARG A 173 16.41 -2.16 8.66
N GLN A 174 17.57 -1.51 8.72
CA GLN A 174 17.82 -0.38 9.60
C GLN A 174 16.86 0.79 9.33
N GLN A 175 16.60 1.08 8.05
CA GLN A 175 15.72 2.15 7.62
C GLN A 175 14.24 1.91 7.97
N MET A 176 13.89 0.68 8.31
CA MET A 176 12.55 0.28 8.75
C MET A 176 12.51 0.01 10.26
N GLU A 177 13.25 0.81 11.04
CA GLU A 177 13.27 0.74 12.51
C GLU A 177 13.76 -0.62 13.03
N ARG A 178 14.72 -1.25 12.35
CA ARG A 178 15.25 -2.59 12.62
C ARG A 178 14.19 -3.69 12.59
N GLN A 179 13.12 -3.50 11.82
CA GLN A 179 12.10 -4.52 11.66
C GLN A 179 12.58 -5.63 10.74
N SER A 180 12.10 -6.84 11.01
CA SER A 180 12.20 -7.95 10.09
C SER A 180 11.26 -7.72 8.91
N VAL A 181 11.78 -7.91 7.71
CA VAL A 181 11.03 -7.79 6.46
C VAL A 181 11.30 -9.00 5.57
N PHE A 182 10.32 -9.36 4.77
CA PHE A 182 10.50 -10.28 3.65
C PHE A 182 11.00 -9.48 2.45
N ASN A 183 12.20 -9.78 2.00
CA ASN A 183 12.75 -9.22 0.78
C ASN A 183 12.28 -10.08 -0.40
N ILE A 184 11.34 -9.56 -1.18
CA ILE A 184 10.70 -10.30 -2.27
C ILE A 184 11.64 -10.39 -3.46
N SER A 185 12.04 -11.60 -3.84
CA SER A 185 12.71 -11.83 -5.11
C SER A 185 11.77 -11.53 -6.28
N GLN A 186 12.34 -11.00 -7.37
CA GLN A 186 11.59 -10.70 -8.59
C GLN A 186 10.92 -11.93 -9.23
N ASP A 187 11.42 -13.12 -8.92
CA ASP A 187 10.88 -14.39 -9.44
C ASP A 187 9.48 -14.74 -8.88
N PHE A 188 9.11 -14.11 -7.77
CA PHE A 188 7.79 -14.29 -7.15
C PHE A 188 6.70 -13.38 -7.70
N PHE A 189 7.03 -12.43 -8.56
CA PHE A 189 6.01 -11.53 -9.10
C PHE A 189 5.12 -12.22 -10.14
N ASP A 190 3.84 -12.28 -9.84
CA ASP A 190 2.80 -12.81 -10.74
C ASP A 190 2.50 -11.87 -11.90
N TYR A 191 2.77 -10.58 -11.74
CA TYR A 191 2.50 -9.54 -12.72
C TYR A 191 3.47 -8.37 -12.58
N ARG A 192 3.91 -7.80 -13.71
CA ARG A 192 4.79 -6.63 -13.74
C ARG A 192 4.40 -5.69 -14.86
N ILE A 193 4.46 -4.40 -14.58
CA ILE A 193 4.56 -3.34 -15.59
C ILE A 193 5.96 -2.77 -15.48
N THR A 194 6.75 -2.95 -16.51
CA THR A 194 8.16 -2.55 -16.55
C THR A 194 8.45 -1.44 -17.56
N GLU A 195 7.46 -1.10 -18.40
CA GLU A 195 7.62 0.00 -19.35
C GLU A 195 7.72 1.33 -18.60
N ILE A 196 8.82 2.03 -18.84
CA ILE A 196 9.00 3.39 -18.32
C ILE A 196 8.12 4.31 -19.17
N PRO A 197 7.21 5.04 -18.53
CA PRO A 197 6.38 5.98 -19.25
C PRO A 197 7.20 7.06 -19.95
N ASN A 198 6.91 7.34 -21.22
CA ASN A 198 7.64 8.35 -22.01
C ASN A 198 7.70 9.73 -21.33
N LYS A 199 6.73 10.07 -20.50
CA LYS A 199 6.74 11.31 -19.68
C LYS A 199 7.81 11.36 -18.60
N LEU A 200 8.35 10.22 -18.16
CA LEU A 200 9.45 10.18 -17.19
C LEU A 200 10.83 10.21 -17.87
N LEU A 201 10.86 10.15 -19.20
CA LEU A 201 12.08 10.22 -20.00
C LEU A 201 12.32 11.62 -20.57
N SER A 202 11.41 12.55 -20.38
CA SER A 202 11.50 13.97 -20.76
C SER A 202 11.70 14.82 -19.50
#